data_36774aa4142a89bde22a1c6ff813c412
#
_entry.id   36774aa4142a89bde22a1c6ff813c412
#
_cell.length_a   1.000
_cell.length_b   1.000
_cell.length_c   1.000
_cell.angle_alpha   90.00
_cell.angle_beta   90.00
_cell.angle_gamma   90.00
#
_symmetry.space_group_name_H-M   'P 1'
#
loop_
_entity.id
_entity.type
_entity.pdbx_description
1 polymer ?
#
loop_
_entity_poly.entity_id
_entity_poly.type
_entity_poly.pdbx_seq_one_letter_code
_entity_poly.pdbx_strand_id
1 'polypeptide(L)'
;MEWIQNKTIYHTIEEAILGMSGQSAEELLSPSEVPAEQVCGIKQAGETIEECIRKNMPVVIVGDYDADGITSTTILTRLLYSMGVKVRPIIPRRFTDGYGVSDSILEGVEKSLIITVDNGISAGDVLDKAATEHGNTVVVLDHHLADGREPKHAAVTCDPHMDGDSSPYKEYCGAGLAFKLAQYMLHAADISAMPDDLLVLACIGTIADSMPLTGDNRAIVM
;
A
#
# COMPACT_ATOMS: atom_id res chain seq x y z
N MET A 1 4.42 -28.06 -30.41
CA MET A 1 4.77 -27.62 -29.05
C MET A 1 5.98 -28.46 -28.66
N GLU A 2 7.19 -27.87 -28.64
CA GLU A 2 8.39 -28.59 -28.19
C GLU A 2 8.50 -28.49 -26.68
N TRP A 3 8.72 -29.63 -26.02
CA TRP A 3 8.99 -29.66 -24.59
C TRP A 3 10.44 -29.26 -24.34
N ILE A 4 10.66 -28.19 -23.58
CA ILE A 4 11.99 -27.82 -23.12
C ILE A 4 12.25 -28.56 -21.81
N GLN A 5 13.10 -29.56 -21.85
CA GLN A 5 13.51 -30.29 -20.67
C GLN A 5 14.53 -29.44 -19.87
N ASN A 6 14.25 -29.20 -18.59
CA ASN A 6 15.24 -28.61 -17.70
C ASN A 6 16.44 -29.57 -17.59
N LYS A 7 17.65 -29.07 -17.84
CA LYS A 7 18.88 -29.87 -17.80
C LYS A 7 19.39 -30.06 -16.36
N THR A 8 18.88 -29.32 -15.41
CA THR A 8 19.28 -29.42 -14.01
C THR A 8 18.57 -30.58 -13.33
N ILE A 9 19.34 -31.48 -12.75
CA ILE A 9 18.84 -32.62 -11.95
C ILE A 9 18.99 -32.24 -10.49
N TYR A 10 17.90 -32.30 -9.76
CA TYR A 10 17.88 -32.11 -8.31
C TYR A 10 17.75 -33.48 -7.62
N HIS A 11 18.50 -33.69 -6.55
CA HIS A 11 18.53 -34.98 -5.82
C HIS A 11 17.60 -34.97 -4.61
N THR A 12 17.22 -33.79 -4.12
CA THR A 12 16.25 -33.61 -3.04
C THR A 12 15.18 -32.58 -3.40
N ILE A 13 14.08 -32.57 -2.65
CA ILE A 13 13.02 -31.57 -2.82
C ILE A 13 13.56 -30.19 -2.45
N GLU A 14 14.36 -30.09 -1.41
CA GLU A 14 14.98 -28.84 -0.96
C GLU A 14 15.89 -28.24 -2.03
N GLU A 15 16.73 -29.07 -2.68
CA GLU A 15 17.57 -28.64 -3.81
C GLU A 15 16.72 -28.15 -4.99
N ALA A 16 15.60 -28.83 -5.28
CA ALA A 16 14.68 -28.43 -6.33
C ALA A 16 14.00 -27.09 -6.01
N ILE A 17 13.53 -26.92 -4.78
CA ILE A 17 12.93 -25.68 -4.30
C ILE A 17 13.93 -24.53 -4.44
N LEU A 18 15.12 -24.67 -3.87
CA LEU A 18 16.17 -23.64 -3.93
C LEU A 18 16.57 -23.31 -5.38
N GLY A 19 16.77 -24.34 -6.21
CA GLY A 19 17.20 -24.15 -7.58
C GLY A 19 16.13 -23.56 -8.52
N MET A 20 14.86 -23.72 -8.21
CA MET A 20 13.73 -23.22 -9.01
C MET A 20 13.22 -21.86 -8.53
N SER A 21 13.17 -21.62 -7.23
CA SER A 21 12.65 -20.40 -6.62
C SER A 21 13.73 -19.41 -6.16
N GLY A 22 14.96 -19.87 -5.98
CA GLY A 22 16.03 -19.09 -5.34
C GLY A 22 15.88 -18.95 -3.82
N GLN A 23 14.86 -19.60 -3.21
CA GLN A 23 14.56 -19.54 -1.78
C GLN A 23 14.72 -20.91 -1.14
N SER A 24 15.15 -20.94 0.12
CA SER A 24 15.17 -22.18 0.91
C SER A 24 13.77 -22.68 1.24
N ALA A 25 13.64 -23.97 1.53
CA ALA A 25 12.39 -24.54 2.01
C ALA A 25 11.93 -23.87 3.32
N GLU A 26 12.88 -23.51 4.20
CA GLU A 26 12.61 -22.84 5.46
C GLU A 26 12.02 -21.44 5.23
N GLU A 27 12.61 -20.62 4.36
CA GLU A 27 12.07 -19.30 4.00
C GLU A 27 10.67 -19.39 3.40
N LEU A 28 10.39 -20.44 2.62
CA LEU A 28 9.07 -20.63 2.02
C LEU A 28 8.01 -21.13 3.00
N LEU A 29 8.38 -21.93 4.00
CA LEU A 29 7.46 -22.52 4.96
C LEU A 29 7.27 -21.69 6.23
N SER A 30 8.23 -20.83 6.53
CA SER A 30 8.22 -19.97 7.73
C SER A 30 8.72 -18.58 7.36
N PRO A 31 7.99 -17.85 6.50
CA PRO A 31 8.41 -16.51 6.09
C PRO A 31 8.43 -15.58 7.29
N SER A 32 9.45 -14.73 7.36
CA SER A 32 9.53 -13.69 8.39
C SER A 32 8.74 -12.47 7.97
N GLU A 33 7.96 -11.95 8.90
CA GLU A 33 7.23 -10.71 8.72
C GLU A 33 8.15 -9.50 8.96
N VAL A 34 8.06 -8.48 8.10
CA VAL A 34 8.73 -7.20 8.29
C VAL A 34 7.90 -6.34 9.24
N PRO A 35 8.45 -5.85 10.37
CA PRO A 35 7.74 -4.92 11.23
C PRO A 35 7.28 -3.68 10.45
N ALA A 36 6.05 -3.24 10.67
CA ALA A 36 5.43 -2.15 9.91
C ALA A 36 6.24 -0.84 9.97
N GLU A 37 6.84 -0.53 11.11
CA GLU A 37 7.67 0.66 11.31
C GLU A 37 9.00 0.63 10.53
N GLN A 38 9.41 -0.51 10.01
CA GLN A 38 10.60 -0.65 9.17
C GLN A 38 10.32 -0.40 7.68
N VAL A 39 9.05 -0.35 7.28
CA VAL A 39 8.65 0.07 5.93
C VAL A 39 8.70 1.60 5.88
N CYS A 40 9.53 2.13 4.99
CA CYS A 40 9.76 3.57 4.87
C CYS A 40 8.45 4.34 4.65
N GLY A 41 8.30 5.45 5.37
CA GLY A 41 7.11 6.29 5.29
C GLY A 41 5.92 5.81 6.13
N ILE A 42 5.80 4.53 6.47
CA ILE A 42 4.62 4.00 7.20
C ILE A 42 4.43 4.67 8.56
N LYS A 43 5.49 4.78 9.35
CA LYS A 43 5.44 5.47 10.65
C LYS A 43 5.01 6.93 10.49
N GLN A 44 5.64 7.67 9.58
CA GLN A 44 5.32 9.07 9.32
C GLN A 44 3.88 9.25 8.80
N ALA A 45 3.42 8.32 7.95
CA ALA A 45 2.05 8.32 7.47
C ALA A 45 1.05 8.13 8.62
N GLY A 46 1.27 7.15 9.50
CA GLY A 46 0.43 6.92 10.67
C GLY A 46 0.38 8.14 11.60
N GLU A 47 1.54 8.69 11.97
CA GLU A 47 1.62 9.89 12.82
C GLU A 47 0.93 11.10 12.18
N THR A 48 1.08 11.32 10.88
CA THR A 48 0.41 12.39 10.13
C THR A 48 -1.10 12.21 10.12
N ILE A 49 -1.57 11.00 9.86
CA ILE A 49 -3.01 10.66 9.86
C ILE A 49 -3.60 10.90 11.25
N GLU A 50 -2.94 10.44 12.32
CA GLU A 50 -3.39 10.66 13.70
C GLU A 50 -3.45 12.15 14.06
N GLU A 51 -2.49 12.94 13.62
CA GLU A 51 -2.51 14.38 13.83
C GLU A 51 -3.70 15.06 13.14
N CYS A 52 -3.99 14.69 11.89
CA CYS A 52 -5.14 15.18 11.15
C CYS A 52 -6.48 14.77 11.79
N ILE A 53 -6.57 13.53 12.28
CA ILE A 53 -7.76 13.04 13.03
C ILE A 53 -7.96 13.86 14.31
N ARG A 54 -6.90 14.11 15.08
CA ARG A 54 -6.99 14.94 16.30
C ARG A 54 -7.42 16.39 16.01
N LYS A 55 -7.11 16.89 14.80
CA LYS A 55 -7.56 18.20 14.31
C LYS A 55 -8.99 18.17 13.74
N ASN A 56 -9.65 17.03 13.76
CA ASN A 56 -10.97 16.82 13.15
C ASN A 56 -11.03 17.19 11.65
N MET A 57 -9.95 16.96 10.92
CA MET A 57 -9.92 17.18 9.47
C MET A 57 -10.82 16.16 8.77
N PRO A 58 -11.61 16.56 7.75
CA PRO A 58 -12.28 15.60 6.89
C PRO A 58 -11.26 14.67 6.23
N VAL A 59 -11.61 13.39 6.09
CA VAL A 59 -10.70 12.39 5.50
C VAL A 59 -11.28 11.88 4.17
N VAL A 60 -10.46 11.96 3.13
CA VAL A 60 -10.74 11.42 1.80
C VAL A 60 -9.68 10.39 1.47
N ILE A 61 -10.11 9.21 1.04
CA ILE A 61 -9.23 8.15 0.54
C ILE A 61 -9.49 8.00 -0.95
N VAL A 62 -8.44 8.08 -1.77
CA VAL A 62 -8.55 7.88 -3.22
C VAL A 62 -7.74 6.64 -3.59
N GLY A 63 -8.44 5.60 -4.03
CA GLY A 63 -7.82 4.36 -4.51
C GLY A 63 -7.75 4.28 -6.03
N ASP A 64 -7.46 3.09 -6.55
CA ASP A 64 -7.64 2.75 -7.95
C ASP A 64 -8.83 1.81 -8.15
N TYR A 65 -9.20 1.57 -9.41
CA TYR A 65 -10.40 0.79 -9.79
C TYR A 65 -10.16 -0.71 -9.94
N ASP A 66 -8.94 -1.17 -9.84
CA ASP A 66 -8.62 -2.59 -9.90
C ASP A 66 -8.74 -3.31 -8.54
N ALA A 67 -8.35 -4.56 -8.45
CA ALA A 67 -8.51 -5.34 -7.23
C ALA A 67 -7.59 -4.86 -6.12
N ASP A 68 -6.37 -4.41 -6.42
CA ASP A 68 -5.44 -3.87 -5.43
C ASP A 68 -5.93 -2.52 -4.89
N GLY A 69 -6.32 -1.59 -5.78
CA GLY A 69 -6.88 -0.29 -5.39
C GLY A 69 -8.17 -0.41 -4.58
N ILE A 70 -9.06 -1.35 -4.92
CA ILE A 70 -10.30 -1.58 -4.16
C ILE A 70 -10.00 -2.18 -2.78
N THR A 71 -9.11 -3.19 -2.69
CA THR A 71 -8.79 -3.83 -1.41
C THR A 71 -8.00 -2.91 -0.50
N SER A 72 -7.02 -2.18 -1.01
CA SER A 72 -6.25 -1.18 -0.26
C SER A 72 -7.13 -0.05 0.29
N THR A 73 -8.02 0.50 -0.53
CA THR A 73 -9.01 1.51 -0.09
C THR A 73 -9.93 0.95 0.99
N THR A 74 -10.35 -0.32 0.86
CA THR A 74 -11.21 -0.97 1.84
C THR A 74 -10.48 -1.18 3.17
N ILE A 75 -9.20 -1.61 3.14
CA ILE A 75 -8.37 -1.75 4.36
C ILE A 75 -8.33 -0.43 5.13
N LEU A 76 -7.95 0.66 4.46
CA LEU A 76 -7.85 1.98 5.11
C LEU A 76 -9.19 2.51 5.61
N THR A 77 -10.26 2.30 4.83
CA THR A 77 -11.61 2.70 5.23
C THR A 77 -12.07 1.97 6.49
N ARG A 78 -11.86 0.65 6.56
CA ARG A 78 -12.23 -0.15 7.72
C ARG A 78 -11.39 0.16 8.93
N LEU A 79 -10.09 0.34 8.74
CA LEU A 79 -9.18 0.78 9.79
C LEU A 79 -9.71 2.07 10.44
N LEU A 80 -9.91 3.12 9.65
CA LEU A 80 -10.32 4.42 10.17
C LEU A 80 -11.74 4.40 10.76
N TYR A 81 -12.67 3.62 10.18
CA TYR A 81 -13.98 3.41 10.80
C TYR A 81 -13.90 2.70 12.15
N SER A 82 -13.01 1.71 12.31
CA SER A 82 -12.82 1.04 13.59
C SER A 82 -12.29 1.99 14.68
N MET A 83 -11.58 3.05 14.27
CA MET A 83 -11.11 4.14 15.13
C MET A 83 -12.15 5.26 15.32
N GLY A 84 -13.37 5.09 14.81
CA GLY A 84 -14.45 6.09 14.92
C GLY A 84 -14.35 7.25 13.94
N VAL A 85 -13.47 7.19 12.96
CA VAL A 85 -13.25 8.25 11.98
C VAL A 85 -14.17 8.06 10.77
N LYS A 86 -14.90 9.13 10.40
CA LYS A 86 -15.66 9.13 9.15
C LYS A 86 -14.76 9.45 7.99
N VAL A 87 -14.78 8.62 6.97
CA VAL A 87 -13.99 8.78 5.75
C VAL A 87 -14.88 8.83 4.51
N ARG A 88 -14.42 9.50 3.47
CA ARG A 88 -14.99 9.49 2.14
C ARG A 88 -14.08 8.69 1.21
N PRO A 89 -14.34 7.39 0.98
CA PRO A 89 -13.58 6.63 -0.02
C PRO A 89 -14.06 7.01 -1.43
N ILE A 90 -13.11 7.10 -2.36
CA ILE A 90 -13.34 7.38 -3.77
C ILE A 90 -12.58 6.34 -4.58
N ILE A 91 -13.29 5.60 -5.41
CA ILE A 91 -12.72 4.74 -6.44
C ILE A 91 -13.03 5.38 -7.79
N PRO A 92 -12.01 5.79 -8.56
CA PRO A 92 -12.21 6.35 -9.90
C PRO A 92 -12.92 5.36 -10.81
N ARG A 93 -13.76 5.90 -11.71
CA ARG A 93 -14.38 5.07 -12.75
C ARG A 93 -13.50 5.09 -13.99
N ARG A 94 -12.98 3.92 -14.37
CA ARG A 94 -12.02 3.75 -15.46
C ARG A 94 -12.34 4.53 -16.74
N PHE A 95 -13.63 4.56 -17.12
CA PHE A 95 -14.04 5.14 -18.41
C PHE A 95 -14.42 6.62 -18.36
N THR A 96 -14.67 7.18 -17.17
CA THR A 96 -15.10 8.58 -17.01
C THR A 96 -14.08 9.43 -16.28
N ASP A 97 -13.43 8.87 -15.27
CA ASP A 97 -12.59 9.64 -14.35
C ASP A 97 -11.08 9.42 -14.63
N GLY A 98 -10.74 8.36 -15.40
CA GLY A 98 -9.36 8.00 -15.69
C GLY A 98 -8.73 7.12 -14.62
N TYR A 99 -7.40 7.14 -14.56
CA TYR A 99 -6.59 6.39 -13.58
C TYR A 99 -6.25 7.28 -12.38
N GLY A 100 -6.42 6.74 -11.18
CA GLY A 100 -5.96 7.36 -9.93
C GLY A 100 -6.58 8.72 -9.65
N VAL A 101 -5.83 9.54 -8.92
CA VAL A 101 -6.28 10.88 -8.51
C VAL A 101 -6.24 11.89 -9.67
N SER A 102 -7.26 12.76 -9.75
CA SER A 102 -7.36 13.83 -10.75
C SER A 102 -8.01 15.09 -10.14
N ASP A 103 -7.87 16.25 -10.79
CA ASP A 103 -8.53 17.49 -10.36
C ASP A 103 -10.05 17.32 -10.20
N SER A 104 -10.69 16.57 -11.08
CA SER A 104 -12.14 16.33 -11.02
C SER A 104 -12.55 15.48 -9.81
N ILE A 105 -11.70 14.53 -9.39
CA ILE A 105 -11.92 13.68 -8.21
C ILE A 105 -11.78 14.51 -6.93
N LEU A 106 -10.86 15.45 -6.91
CA LEU A 106 -10.59 16.33 -5.77
C LEU A 106 -11.41 17.64 -5.79
N GLU A 107 -12.35 17.79 -6.73
CA GLU A 107 -13.19 18.99 -6.79
C GLU A 107 -13.94 19.19 -5.46
N GLY A 108 -13.77 20.38 -4.87
CA GLY A 108 -14.37 20.74 -3.59
C GLY A 108 -13.73 20.09 -2.35
N VAL A 109 -12.59 19.39 -2.48
CA VAL A 109 -11.84 18.86 -1.36
C VAL A 109 -10.85 19.91 -0.87
N GLU A 110 -11.15 20.50 0.28
CA GLU A 110 -10.32 21.55 0.90
C GLU A 110 -10.13 21.28 2.39
N LYS A 111 -8.98 21.70 2.93
CA LYS A 111 -8.62 21.60 4.37
C LYS A 111 -8.87 20.19 4.93
N SER A 112 -8.59 19.19 4.11
CA SER A 112 -8.86 17.78 4.36
C SER A 112 -7.55 16.98 4.42
N LEU A 113 -7.60 15.82 5.04
CA LEU A 113 -6.59 14.79 4.85
C LEU A 113 -6.96 13.99 3.59
N ILE A 114 -6.07 13.99 2.60
CA ILE A 114 -6.16 13.16 1.41
C ILE A 114 -5.17 12.01 1.57
N ILE A 115 -5.65 10.79 1.49
CA ILE A 115 -4.80 9.59 1.45
C ILE A 115 -5.01 8.97 0.07
N THR A 116 -3.97 8.95 -0.75
CA THR A 116 -3.99 8.13 -1.97
C THR A 116 -3.41 6.77 -1.66
N VAL A 117 -3.97 5.72 -2.24
CA VAL A 117 -3.48 4.35 -2.07
C VAL A 117 -3.56 3.60 -3.38
N ASP A 118 -2.50 2.89 -3.74
CA ASP A 118 -2.32 2.22 -5.02
C ASP A 118 -2.35 3.20 -6.21
N ASN A 119 -2.05 4.44 -5.96
CA ASN A 119 -1.87 5.52 -6.91
C ASN A 119 -1.30 6.75 -6.21
N GLY A 120 -0.90 7.75 -7.00
CA GLY A 120 -0.50 9.06 -6.48
C GLY A 120 0.93 9.41 -6.75
N ILE A 121 1.85 8.43 -6.89
CA ILE A 121 3.26 8.72 -7.13
C ILE A 121 3.49 9.50 -8.42
N SER A 122 2.69 9.27 -9.45
CA SER A 122 2.77 9.99 -10.74
C SER A 122 1.76 11.13 -10.88
N ALA A 123 1.11 11.54 -9.78
CA ALA A 123 0.07 12.58 -9.77
C ALA A 123 0.51 13.88 -9.05
N GLY A 124 1.82 14.20 -9.08
CA GLY A 124 2.40 15.30 -8.32
C GLY A 124 1.74 16.64 -8.61
N ASP A 125 1.46 16.99 -9.86
CA ASP A 125 0.83 18.26 -10.21
C ASP A 125 -0.53 18.45 -9.52
N VAL A 126 -1.35 17.39 -9.46
CA VAL A 126 -2.67 17.42 -8.83
C VAL A 126 -2.55 17.45 -7.30
N LEU A 127 -1.68 16.62 -6.73
CA LEU A 127 -1.51 16.51 -5.29
C LEU A 127 -0.79 17.73 -4.70
N ASP A 128 0.20 18.28 -5.39
CA ASP A 128 0.88 19.51 -4.98
C ASP A 128 -0.08 20.71 -4.99
N LYS A 129 -0.92 20.82 -6.00
CA LYS A 129 -1.99 21.82 -6.05
C LYS A 129 -2.98 21.64 -4.89
N ALA A 130 -3.42 20.40 -4.65
CA ALA A 130 -4.30 20.10 -3.53
C ALA A 130 -3.69 20.49 -2.16
N ALA A 131 -2.39 20.29 -1.99
CA ALA A 131 -1.69 20.66 -0.77
C ALA A 131 -1.49 22.19 -0.65
N THR A 132 -0.99 22.84 -1.71
CA THR A 132 -0.54 24.23 -1.64
C THR A 132 -1.66 25.25 -1.83
N GLU A 133 -2.65 24.97 -2.68
CA GLU A 133 -3.72 25.91 -3.01
C GLU A 133 -4.99 25.65 -2.18
N HIS A 134 -5.28 24.39 -1.82
CA HIS A 134 -6.51 24.02 -1.10
C HIS A 134 -6.29 23.67 0.38
N GLY A 135 -5.04 23.75 0.86
CA GLY A 135 -4.69 23.54 2.27
C GLY A 135 -4.93 22.13 2.77
N ASN A 136 -4.86 21.14 1.88
CA ASN A 136 -4.99 19.73 2.24
C ASN A 136 -3.65 19.19 2.78
N THR A 137 -3.73 18.22 3.68
CA THR A 137 -2.61 17.36 4.04
C THR A 137 -2.67 16.12 3.16
N VAL A 138 -1.59 15.81 2.45
CA VAL A 138 -1.55 14.70 1.48
C VAL A 138 -0.63 13.60 2.01
N VAL A 139 -1.12 12.37 2.02
CA VAL A 139 -0.36 11.14 2.30
C VAL A 139 -0.50 10.23 1.09
N VAL A 140 0.62 9.78 0.53
CA VAL A 140 0.67 8.88 -0.61
C VAL A 140 1.19 7.51 -0.15
N LEU A 141 0.43 6.46 -0.44
CA LEU A 141 0.83 5.05 -0.29
C LEU A 141 0.81 4.42 -1.68
N ASP A 142 1.96 4.25 -2.30
CA ASP A 142 2.04 3.75 -3.66
C ASP A 142 3.20 2.76 -3.81
N HIS A 143 3.18 1.98 -4.87
CA HIS A 143 4.22 1.00 -5.18
C HIS A 143 4.63 1.04 -6.66
N HIS A 144 4.04 1.93 -7.44
CA HIS A 144 4.39 2.11 -8.83
C HIS A 144 5.74 2.79 -9.00
N LEU A 145 6.41 2.53 -10.11
CA LEU A 145 7.68 3.18 -10.40
C LEU A 145 7.49 4.69 -10.59
N ALA A 146 8.30 5.45 -9.90
CA ALA A 146 8.39 6.88 -10.06
C ALA A 146 8.77 7.26 -11.50
N ASP A 147 8.12 8.28 -12.07
CA ASP A 147 8.30 8.71 -13.46
C ASP A 147 8.74 10.18 -13.62
N GLY A 148 9.17 10.81 -12.51
CA GLY A 148 9.58 12.21 -12.47
C GLY A 148 8.43 13.19 -12.18
N ARG A 149 7.23 12.67 -11.87
CA ARG A 149 6.04 13.47 -11.52
C ARG A 149 5.60 13.27 -10.07
N GLU A 150 6.52 12.87 -9.21
CA GLU A 150 6.24 12.63 -7.80
C GLU A 150 5.77 13.89 -7.08
N PRO A 151 4.83 13.79 -6.12
CA PRO A 151 4.36 14.93 -5.35
C PRO A 151 5.47 15.48 -4.45
N LYS A 152 5.75 16.78 -4.56
CA LYS A 152 6.79 17.48 -3.81
C LYS A 152 6.27 18.12 -2.53
N HIS A 153 4.96 18.29 -2.43
CA HIS A 153 4.29 18.93 -1.29
C HIS A 153 3.39 17.97 -0.51
N ALA A 154 3.45 16.68 -0.81
CA ALA A 154 2.86 15.67 0.06
C ALA A 154 3.55 15.70 1.43
N ALA A 155 2.76 15.58 2.50
CA ALA A 155 3.29 15.49 3.85
C ALA A 155 4.11 14.21 4.04
N VAL A 156 3.68 13.12 3.40
CA VAL A 156 4.38 11.83 3.38
C VAL A 156 4.14 11.17 2.02
N THR A 157 5.21 10.61 1.46
CA THR A 157 5.14 9.65 0.36
C THR A 157 5.79 8.35 0.83
N CYS A 158 5.00 7.29 0.87
CA CYS A 158 5.44 5.94 1.20
C CYS A 158 5.37 5.12 -0.09
N ASP A 159 6.52 4.89 -0.69
CA ASP A 159 6.69 4.03 -1.85
C ASP A 159 8.07 3.37 -1.77
N PRO A 160 8.13 2.04 -1.59
CA PRO A 160 9.40 1.32 -1.45
C PRO A 160 10.28 1.35 -2.70
N HIS A 161 9.75 1.75 -3.88
CA HIS A 161 10.52 1.86 -5.12
C HIS A 161 11.16 3.23 -5.33
N MET A 162 10.91 4.19 -4.43
CA MET A 162 11.56 5.49 -4.52
C MET A 162 13.07 5.41 -4.27
N ASP A 163 13.82 6.29 -4.94
CA ASP A 163 15.24 6.45 -4.72
C ASP A 163 15.56 6.76 -3.25
N GLY A 164 16.47 5.99 -2.65
CA GLY A 164 16.87 6.17 -1.26
C GLY A 164 15.96 5.49 -0.24
N ASP A 165 14.90 4.79 -0.66
CA ASP A 165 14.10 3.96 0.25
C ASP A 165 14.93 2.85 0.88
N SER A 166 14.77 2.67 2.20
CA SER A 166 15.52 1.70 3.02
C SER A 166 14.67 0.56 3.57
N SER A 167 13.46 0.38 3.05
CA SER A 167 12.59 -0.73 3.44
C SER A 167 13.29 -2.08 3.25
N PRO A 168 13.26 -2.99 4.24
CA PRO A 168 13.87 -4.30 4.14
C PRO A 168 13.26 -5.17 3.04
N TYR A 169 12.01 -4.93 2.72
CA TYR A 169 11.26 -5.56 1.65
C TYR A 169 10.56 -4.48 0.82
N LYS A 170 10.53 -4.64 -0.49
CA LYS A 170 10.07 -3.59 -1.40
C LYS A 170 8.89 -3.99 -2.29
N GLU A 171 8.63 -5.29 -2.43
CA GLU A 171 7.67 -5.85 -3.37
C GLU A 171 6.23 -5.84 -2.81
N TYR A 172 5.86 -4.77 -2.11
CA TYR A 172 4.46 -4.58 -1.68
C TYR A 172 3.60 -4.06 -2.82
N CYS A 173 2.34 -4.49 -2.87
CA CYS A 173 1.28 -3.79 -3.59
C CYS A 173 0.61 -2.73 -2.70
N GLY A 174 -0.32 -1.96 -3.24
CA GLY A 174 -1.08 -0.96 -2.49
C GLY A 174 -1.79 -1.55 -1.26
N ALA A 175 -2.40 -2.74 -1.38
CA ALA A 175 -3.04 -3.42 -0.26
C ALA A 175 -2.04 -3.90 0.80
N GLY A 176 -0.84 -4.32 0.40
CA GLY A 176 0.24 -4.65 1.31
C GLY A 176 0.68 -3.45 2.14
N LEU A 177 0.88 -2.29 1.51
CA LEU A 177 1.24 -1.04 2.19
C LEU A 177 0.11 -0.54 3.11
N ALA A 178 -1.15 -0.61 2.64
CA ALA A 178 -2.32 -0.27 3.47
C ALA A 178 -2.43 -1.18 4.71
N PHE A 179 -2.09 -2.46 4.56
CA PHE A 179 -2.06 -3.41 5.66
C PHE A 179 -0.93 -3.10 6.66
N LYS A 180 0.28 -2.76 6.18
CA LYS A 180 1.38 -2.31 7.05
C LYS A 180 1.02 -1.04 7.81
N LEU A 181 0.37 -0.08 7.17
CA LEU A 181 -0.13 1.11 7.86
C LEU A 181 -1.17 0.74 8.93
N ALA A 182 -2.06 -0.19 8.63
CA ALA A 182 -3.05 -0.68 9.61
C ALA A 182 -2.38 -1.36 10.80
N GLN A 183 -1.38 -2.21 10.59
CA GLN A 183 -0.59 -2.83 11.65
C GLN A 183 0.05 -1.77 12.55
N TYR A 184 0.70 -0.77 11.96
CA TYR A 184 1.34 0.31 12.70
C TYR A 184 0.34 1.10 13.54
N MET A 185 -0.76 1.57 12.95
CA MET A 185 -1.73 2.42 13.63
C MET A 185 -2.48 1.68 14.74
N LEU A 186 -2.84 0.41 14.53
CA LEU A 186 -3.50 -0.41 15.57
C LEU A 186 -2.55 -0.71 16.73
N HIS A 187 -1.28 -0.99 16.45
CA HIS A 187 -0.26 -1.16 17.49
C HIS A 187 -0.04 0.13 18.30
N ALA A 188 0.08 1.27 17.62
CA ALA A 188 0.25 2.58 18.27
C ALA A 188 -0.95 2.97 19.13
N ALA A 189 -2.16 2.54 18.78
CA ALA A 189 -3.40 2.75 19.53
C ALA A 189 -3.63 1.71 20.65
N ASP A 190 -2.69 0.76 20.87
CA ASP A 190 -2.81 -0.36 21.82
C ASP A 190 -4.06 -1.23 21.57
N ILE A 191 -4.47 -1.33 20.28
CA ILE A 191 -5.57 -2.19 19.85
C ILE A 191 -4.99 -3.56 19.50
N SER A 192 -5.19 -4.53 20.38
CA SER A 192 -4.59 -5.89 20.27
C SER A 192 -5.23 -6.78 19.20
N ALA A 193 -6.42 -6.44 18.72
CA ALA A 193 -7.14 -7.25 17.73
C ALA A 193 -7.21 -6.52 16.38
N MET A 194 -6.34 -6.92 15.44
CA MET A 194 -6.52 -6.57 14.04
C MET A 194 -7.76 -7.31 13.51
N PRO A 195 -8.69 -6.63 12.81
CA PRO A 195 -9.78 -7.34 12.14
C PRO A 195 -9.22 -8.35 11.14
N ASP A 196 -9.59 -9.63 11.27
CA ASP A 196 -9.08 -10.74 10.42
C ASP A 196 -9.26 -10.47 8.92
N ASP A 197 -10.29 -9.71 8.57
CA ASP A 197 -10.59 -9.37 7.19
C ASP A 197 -9.60 -8.37 6.54
N LEU A 198 -8.84 -7.61 7.32
CA LEU A 198 -7.79 -6.74 6.75
C LEU A 198 -6.66 -7.57 6.14
N LEU A 199 -6.25 -8.65 6.81
CA LEU A 199 -5.28 -9.59 6.27
C LEU A 199 -5.80 -10.27 4.99
N VAL A 200 -7.06 -10.70 4.99
CA VAL A 200 -7.69 -11.31 3.81
C VAL A 200 -7.70 -10.34 2.62
N LEU A 201 -8.02 -9.08 2.85
CA LEU A 201 -7.98 -8.04 1.81
C LEU A 201 -6.56 -7.81 1.28
N ALA A 202 -5.57 -7.76 2.16
CA ALA A 202 -4.16 -7.64 1.76
C ALA A 202 -3.71 -8.83 0.92
N CYS A 203 -4.09 -10.05 1.31
CA CYS A 203 -3.84 -11.27 0.54
C CYS A 203 -4.46 -11.20 -0.86
N ILE A 204 -5.73 -10.78 -0.97
CA ILE A 204 -6.42 -10.64 -2.27
C ILE A 204 -5.70 -9.64 -3.17
N GLY A 205 -5.36 -8.43 -2.68
CA GLY A 205 -4.63 -7.41 -3.45
C GLY A 205 -3.27 -7.94 -3.90
N THR A 206 -2.49 -8.50 -2.99
CA THR A 206 -1.15 -9.05 -3.28
C THR A 206 -1.17 -10.11 -4.41
N ILE A 207 -2.16 -11.02 -4.38
CA ILE A 207 -2.29 -12.05 -5.41
C ILE A 207 -2.82 -11.46 -6.72
N ALA A 208 -3.81 -10.58 -6.67
CA ALA A 208 -4.44 -10.01 -7.85
C ALA A 208 -3.47 -9.13 -8.65
N ASP A 209 -2.61 -8.39 -7.96
CA ASP A 209 -1.56 -7.57 -8.56
C ASP A 209 -0.31 -8.37 -8.99
N SER A 210 -0.38 -9.70 -8.85
CA SER A 210 0.68 -10.62 -9.26
C SER A 210 2.03 -10.37 -8.60
N MET A 211 2.02 -9.88 -7.36
CA MET A 211 3.25 -9.60 -6.62
C MET A 211 4.04 -10.87 -6.31
N PRO A 212 5.38 -10.80 -6.23
CA PRO A 212 6.20 -11.93 -5.84
C PRO A 212 5.79 -12.44 -4.45
N LEU A 213 5.44 -13.74 -4.35
CA LEU A 213 5.08 -14.38 -3.08
C LEU A 213 6.34 -14.83 -2.32
N THR A 214 7.20 -13.85 -2.02
CA THR A 214 8.45 -14.01 -1.27
C THR A 214 8.41 -13.12 -0.03
N GLY A 215 9.31 -13.31 0.92
CA GLY A 215 9.45 -12.46 2.10
C GLY A 215 8.12 -12.14 2.76
N ASP A 216 7.85 -10.85 2.95
CA ASP A 216 6.67 -10.37 3.67
C ASP A 216 5.35 -10.64 2.93
N ASN A 217 5.33 -10.58 1.59
CA ASN A 217 4.13 -10.95 0.81
C ASN A 217 3.75 -12.41 1.03
N ARG A 218 4.73 -13.29 1.22
CA ARG A 218 4.44 -14.67 1.54
C ARG A 218 3.86 -14.82 2.94
N ALA A 219 4.34 -14.03 3.91
CA ALA A 219 3.77 -14.01 5.26
C ALA A 219 2.31 -13.50 5.26
N ILE A 220 1.99 -12.53 4.41
CA ILE A 220 0.61 -12.02 4.25
C ILE A 220 -0.32 -13.08 3.65
N VAL A 221 0.19 -13.93 2.74
CA VAL A 221 -0.66 -14.87 1.97
C VAL A 221 -0.81 -16.24 2.64
N MET A 222 0.09 -16.62 3.55
CA MET A 222 0.04 -17.92 4.28
C MET A 222 -0.84 -17.87 5.50
#